data_84f40bd9c4b3b1a28515b9da86864a73
#
_entry.id   84f40bd9c4b3b1a28515b9da86864a73
#
_cell.length_a   1.000
_cell.length_b   1.000
_cell.length_c   1.000
_cell.angle_alpha   90.00
_cell.angle_beta   90.00
_cell.angle_gamma   90.00
#
_symmetry.space_group_name_H-M   'P 1'
#
loop_
_entity.id
_entity.type
_entity.pdbx_description
1 polymer ?
#
loop_
_entity_poly.entity_id
_entity_poly.type
_entity_poly.pdbx_seq_one_letter_code
_entity_poly.pdbx_strand_id
1 'polypeptide(L)'
;MTLRRINCLLFLLASIPTLAASQLDTLLENGRLTIDSRLEHTGDLVPGQRARMVIEVATSTWFTGGTRIRLPEVPGLVILQTDQFAANASETRQSTTWVLQRWTIDLFPQRPGEFRIPAVTLGLKVNGGELGNIEGEATSPPLAFTVSLPPALEQAESWVASPDYRVTQAVSRDTGKLQPGDAFERRISFTAEDVPAMMLPEVAEIKQDGLAAYPAPPVLKNSNNRGRSVGSREQTISYVAEQAGNYVLPALDFFWWDTREETLKLRSLPAIEVFVAGELIEPAGGARPLPWRILVCSALALLAVAAGGSLLWRYRPWRRLSFLLRPLQSWWQWLLALRRPALPRRLNPDSSAGD
;
A
#
# COMPACT_ATOMS: atom_id res chain seq x y z
N MET A 1 81.29 -9.98 36.94
CA MET A 1 80.25 -9.71 35.95
C MET A 1 78.91 -9.83 36.66
N THR A 2 78.34 -8.72 37.11
CA THR A 2 77.14 -8.68 37.90
C THR A 2 76.07 -7.95 37.06
N LEU A 3 75.03 -8.72 36.63
CA LEU A 3 73.87 -8.20 35.90
C LEU A 3 72.85 -7.54 36.87
N ARG A 4 72.74 -6.26 36.77
CA ARG A 4 71.81 -5.45 37.52
C ARG A 4 70.44 -5.57 36.87
N ARG A 5 69.42 -6.22 37.52
CA ARG A 5 68.00 -6.24 37.11
C ARG A 5 67.37 -4.96 37.50
N ILE A 6 66.98 -4.16 36.49
CA ILE A 6 66.12 -2.97 36.65
C ILE A 6 64.65 -3.44 36.57
N ASN A 7 63.94 -3.39 37.71
CA ASN A 7 62.49 -3.57 37.76
C ASN A 7 61.79 -2.26 37.36
N CYS A 8 61.26 -2.21 36.15
CA CYS A 8 60.39 -1.14 35.70
C CYS A 8 58.96 -1.43 36.18
N LEU A 9 58.55 -0.79 37.27
CA LEU A 9 57.17 -0.81 37.77
C LEU A 9 56.34 0.11 36.86
N LEU A 10 55.60 -0.48 35.92
CA LEU A 10 54.65 0.25 35.09
C LEU A 10 53.38 0.52 35.93
N PHE A 11 53.22 1.73 36.41
CA PHE A 11 51.96 2.22 36.97
C PHE A 11 50.93 2.42 35.85
N LEU A 12 50.01 1.46 35.67
CA LEU A 12 48.84 1.61 34.83
C LEU A 12 47.88 2.52 35.57
N LEU A 13 47.90 3.83 35.25
CA LEU A 13 46.84 4.75 35.62
C LEU A 13 45.61 4.37 34.81
N ALA A 14 44.71 3.60 35.42
CA ALA A 14 43.33 3.42 34.94
C ALA A 14 42.62 4.79 35.09
N SER A 15 42.56 5.54 34.00
CA SER A 15 41.69 6.68 33.87
C SER A 15 40.24 6.17 33.89
N ILE A 16 39.57 6.25 35.06
CA ILE A 16 38.14 6.12 35.18
C ILE A 16 37.56 7.34 34.44
N PRO A 17 36.75 7.17 33.38
CA PRO A 17 36.05 8.29 32.81
C PRO A 17 35.03 8.78 33.86
N THR A 18 35.33 9.85 34.53
CA THR A 18 34.35 10.65 35.25
C THR A 18 33.35 11.11 34.19
N LEU A 19 32.14 10.52 34.14
CA LEU A 19 31.01 11.10 33.45
C LEU A 19 30.78 12.46 34.09
N ALA A 20 31.29 13.51 33.48
CA ALA A 20 30.91 14.86 33.87
C ALA A 20 29.40 14.98 33.57
N ALA A 21 28.60 15.19 34.63
CA ALA A 21 27.18 15.48 34.46
C ALA A 21 27.04 16.64 33.48
N SER A 22 26.14 16.51 32.50
CA SER A 22 25.93 17.59 31.55
C SER A 22 25.36 18.80 32.29
N GLN A 23 25.60 20.01 31.79
CA GLN A 23 25.02 21.22 32.41
C GLN A 23 23.47 21.14 32.45
N LEU A 24 22.86 20.39 31.52
CA LEU A 24 21.43 20.10 31.53
C LEU A 24 21.03 19.22 32.71
N ASP A 25 21.84 18.20 33.06
CA ASP A 25 21.57 17.35 34.20
C ASP A 25 21.54 18.16 35.48
N THR A 26 22.42 19.14 35.63
CA THR A 26 22.41 20.07 36.75
C THR A 26 21.10 20.86 36.87
N LEU A 27 20.52 21.31 35.73
CA LEU A 27 19.22 22.00 35.73
C LEU A 27 18.06 21.06 36.06
N LEU A 28 18.13 19.80 35.64
CA LEU A 28 17.13 18.75 35.94
C LEU A 28 17.20 18.41 37.46
N GLU A 29 18.39 18.16 37.98
CA GLU A 29 18.61 17.82 39.41
C GLU A 29 18.18 18.96 40.35
N ASN A 30 18.42 20.21 39.97
CA ASN A 30 18.01 21.38 40.75
C ASN A 30 16.53 21.76 40.55
N GLY A 31 15.78 21.00 39.75
CA GLY A 31 14.37 21.24 39.49
C GLY A 31 14.08 22.53 38.71
N ARG A 32 15.09 23.13 38.02
CA ARG A 32 14.94 24.33 37.19
C ARG A 32 14.53 24.01 35.75
N LEU A 33 14.69 22.76 35.34
CA LEU A 33 14.24 22.17 34.12
C LEU A 33 13.46 20.89 34.46
N THR A 34 12.30 20.69 33.87
CA THR A 34 11.53 19.48 34.04
C THR A 34 11.13 18.92 32.69
N ILE A 35 11.12 17.59 32.57
CA ILE A 35 10.68 16.90 31.38
C ILE A 35 9.65 15.86 31.84
N ASP A 36 8.47 15.92 31.27
CA ASP A 36 7.36 14.99 31.52
C ASP A 36 6.88 14.36 30.23
N SER A 37 6.38 13.13 30.32
CA SER A 37 5.70 12.46 29.24
C SER A 37 4.44 11.77 29.75
N ARG A 38 3.31 12.03 29.11
CA ARG A 38 2.03 11.45 29.50
C ARG A 38 1.20 11.08 28.29
N LEU A 39 0.31 10.12 28.48
CA LEU A 39 -0.72 9.76 27.52
C LEU A 39 -1.97 10.60 27.82
N GLU A 40 -2.44 11.34 26.82
CA GLU A 40 -3.75 12.01 26.86
C GLU A 40 -4.78 11.08 26.22
N HIS A 41 -5.30 10.17 27.00
CA HIS A 41 -6.36 9.26 26.60
C HIS A 41 -7.20 8.89 27.83
N THR A 42 -8.51 8.80 27.63
CA THR A 42 -9.45 8.34 28.65
C THR A 42 -10.19 7.11 28.11
N GLY A 43 -10.25 6.03 28.92
CA GLY A 43 -10.88 4.77 28.54
C GLY A 43 -9.91 3.76 27.92
N ASP A 44 -10.48 2.69 27.39
CA ASP A 44 -9.72 1.60 26.77
C ASP A 44 -9.34 1.93 25.32
N LEU A 45 -8.07 1.76 24.99
CA LEU A 45 -7.59 1.87 23.63
C LEU A 45 -7.84 0.58 22.86
N VAL A 46 -8.24 0.71 21.58
CA VAL A 46 -8.34 -0.40 20.64
C VAL A 46 -7.33 -0.26 19.51
N PRO A 47 -6.98 -1.35 18.79
CA PRO A 47 -6.08 -1.25 17.65
C PRO A 47 -6.64 -0.30 16.58
N GLY A 48 -5.77 0.54 16.00
CA GLY A 48 -6.13 1.57 15.02
C GLY A 48 -6.62 2.89 15.63
N GLN A 49 -6.98 2.93 16.91
CA GLN A 49 -7.45 4.14 17.59
C GLN A 49 -6.29 5.09 17.87
N ARG A 50 -6.52 6.40 17.64
CA ARG A 50 -5.56 7.43 17.98
C ARG A 50 -5.47 7.60 19.49
N ALA A 51 -4.26 7.47 20.03
CA ALA A 51 -3.90 7.98 21.35
C ALA A 51 -2.93 9.14 21.17
N ARG A 52 -2.87 10.03 22.16
CA ARG A 52 -2.02 11.20 22.08
C ARG A 52 -0.99 11.15 23.21
N MET A 53 0.30 11.13 22.85
CA MET A 53 1.39 11.34 23.80
C MET A 53 1.77 12.81 23.83
N VAL A 54 1.88 13.36 25.02
CA VAL A 54 2.37 14.73 25.23
C VAL A 54 3.69 14.65 25.94
N ILE A 55 4.72 15.27 25.37
CA ILE A 55 6.01 15.52 26.01
C ILE A 55 6.10 17.01 26.31
N GLU A 56 6.26 17.33 27.58
CA GLU A 56 6.36 18.70 28.07
C GLU A 56 7.75 18.94 28.64
N VAL A 57 8.40 19.97 28.15
CA VAL A 57 9.65 20.50 28.70
C VAL A 57 9.34 21.85 29.29
N ALA A 58 9.62 22.04 30.59
CA ALA A 58 9.38 23.29 31.28
C ALA A 58 10.65 23.78 31.97
N THR A 59 10.92 25.08 31.89
CA THR A 59 12.05 25.73 32.57
C THR A 59 11.59 26.94 33.36
N SER A 60 12.20 27.14 34.53
CA SER A 60 12.00 28.35 35.39
C SER A 60 12.72 29.57 34.84
N THR A 61 13.41 29.47 33.72
CA THR A 61 14.06 30.57 33.01
C THR A 61 13.41 30.79 31.65
N TRP A 62 14.15 30.62 30.54
CA TRP A 62 13.59 30.69 29.19
C TRP A 62 14.33 29.78 28.22
N PHE A 63 13.68 29.40 27.15
CA PHE A 63 14.30 28.68 26.03
C PHE A 63 15.04 29.69 25.13
N THR A 64 16.28 29.38 24.77
CA THR A 64 17.08 30.15 23.82
C THR A 64 16.91 29.64 22.39
N GLY A 65 16.12 28.59 22.20
CA GLY A 65 15.75 28.03 20.92
C GLY A 65 14.64 26.98 21.05
N GLY A 66 14.14 26.51 19.90
CA GLY A 66 13.13 25.44 19.87
C GLY A 66 13.73 24.11 20.28
N THR A 67 12.98 23.35 21.07
CA THR A 67 13.27 21.94 21.36
C THR A 67 13.22 21.12 20.08
N ARG A 68 14.12 20.16 19.93
CA ARG A 68 14.08 19.13 18.89
C ARG A 68 13.72 17.80 19.52
N ILE A 69 13.00 16.97 18.76
CA ILE A 69 12.57 15.66 19.24
C ILE A 69 13.04 14.57 18.27
N ARG A 70 13.52 13.45 18.80
CA ARG A 70 13.83 12.24 18.05
C ARG A 70 12.99 11.10 18.58
N LEU A 71 11.98 10.72 17.79
CA LEU A 71 11.03 9.67 18.14
C LEU A 71 11.64 8.28 17.89
N PRO A 72 11.42 7.32 18.83
CA PRO A 72 11.84 5.94 18.64
C PRO A 72 10.88 5.17 17.72
N GLU A 73 11.34 4.09 17.12
CA GLU A 73 10.49 3.11 16.47
C GLU A 73 10.04 2.06 17.46
N VAL A 74 8.74 1.75 17.46
CA VAL A 74 8.15 0.73 18.34
C VAL A 74 7.37 -0.28 17.48
N PRO A 75 7.71 -1.58 17.50
CA PRO A 75 7.03 -2.58 16.70
C PRO A 75 5.52 -2.64 16.95
N GLY A 76 4.73 -2.53 15.86
CA GLY A 76 3.27 -2.53 15.94
C GLY A 76 2.66 -1.22 16.44
N LEU A 77 3.43 -0.13 16.51
CA LEU A 77 2.95 1.20 16.86
C LEU A 77 3.37 2.19 15.77
N VAL A 78 2.41 2.82 15.11
CA VAL A 78 2.67 3.96 14.23
C VAL A 78 2.74 5.22 15.08
N ILE A 79 3.86 5.94 15.00
CA ILE A 79 4.11 7.17 15.74
C ILE A 79 4.22 8.30 14.74
N LEU A 80 3.33 9.29 14.83
CA LEU A 80 3.28 10.43 13.90
C LEU A 80 3.46 11.74 14.66
N GLN A 81 4.47 12.49 14.23
CA GLN A 81 4.64 13.88 14.64
C GLN A 81 3.88 14.75 13.64
N THR A 82 2.75 15.30 14.06
CA THR A 82 1.90 16.14 13.21
C THR A 82 2.39 17.56 13.14
N ASP A 83 2.90 18.10 14.26
CA ASP A 83 3.40 19.46 14.36
C ASP A 83 4.92 19.50 14.19
N GLN A 84 5.41 20.46 13.39
CA GLN A 84 6.86 20.66 13.17
C GLN A 84 7.56 21.29 14.37
N PHE A 85 6.81 22.00 15.22
CA PHE A 85 7.34 22.76 16.35
C PHE A 85 6.53 22.47 17.61
N ALA A 86 7.21 22.58 18.75
CA ALA A 86 6.53 22.54 20.04
C ALA A 86 5.60 23.74 20.23
N ALA A 87 4.47 23.54 20.86
CA ALA A 87 3.62 24.62 21.32
C ALA A 87 4.25 25.27 22.53
N ASN A 88 4.41 26.61 22.48
CA ASN A 88 4.93 27.39 23.60
C ASN A 88 3.79 27.81 24.53
N ALA A 89 4.04 27.71 25.82
CA ALA A 89 3.13 28.16 26.86
C ALA A 89 3.92 28.76 28.05
N SER A 90 3.23 29.41 28.97
CA SER A 90 3.78 29.81 30.25
C SER A 90 2.76 29.61 31.33
N GLU A 91 3.22 29.23 32.50
CA GLU A 91 2.37 29.06 33.70
C GLU A 91 3.13 29.50 34.94
N THR A 92 2.39 29.82 36.01
CA THR A 92 2.98 30.17 37.30
C THR A 92 2.86 28.98 38.24
N ARG A 93 4.03 28.46 38.67
CA ARG A 93 4.13 27.38 39.69
C ARG A 93 4.78 27.99 40.95
N GLN A 94 4.10 27.96 42.07
CA GLN A 94 4.67 28.45 43.36
C GLN A 94 5.34 29.83 43.24
N SER A 95 4.63 30.79 42.65
CA SER A 95 5.11 32.19 42.45
C SER A 95 6.29 32.36 41.47
N THR A 96 6.72 31.30 40.79
CA THR A 96 7.73 31.32 39.72
C THR A 96 7.06 31.13 38.37
N THR A 97 7.39 31.97 37.38
CA THR A 97 6.89 31.77 36.03
C THR A 97 7.75 30.74 35.32
N TRP A 98 7.07 29.72 34.81
CA TRP A 98 7.66 28.66 34.02
C TRP A 98 7.33 28.87 32.55
N VAL A 99 8.30 28.64 31.67
CA VAL A 99 8.12 28.61 30.22
C VAL A 99 8.13 27.17 29.76
N LEU A 100 7.14 26.80 28.96
CA LEU A 100 6.90 25.43 28.53
C LEU A 100 7.02 25.32 27.02
N GLN A 101 7.59 24.19 26.59
CA GLN A 101 7.52 23.72 25.22
C GLN A 101 6.87 22.34 25.22
N ARG A 102 5.74 22.20 24.51
CA ARG A 102 4.91 20.99 24.53
C ARG A 102 4.86 20.40 23.13
N TRP A 103 5.22 19.11 23.03
CA TRP A 103 5.09 18.28 21.85
C TRP A 103 3.84 17.40 21.97
N THR A 104 3.03 17.38 20.92
CA THR A 104 1.91 16.47 20.79
C THR A 104 2.21 15.46 19.69
N ILE A 105 2.16 14.17 20.02
CA ILE A 105 2.56 13.05 19.17
C ILE A 105 1.38 12.10 19.09
N ASP A 106 0.93 11.81 17.88
CA ASP A 106 -0.15 10.86 17.65
C ASP A 106 0.39 9.44 17.58
N LEU A 107 -0.23 8.55 18.32
CA LEU A 107 0.10 7.14 18.45
C LEU A 107 -1.05 6.31 17.90
N PHE A 108 -0.74 5.34 17.03
CA PHE A 108 -1.73 4.42 16.46
C PHE A 108 -1.26 2.98 16.66
N PRO A 109 -1.69 2.30 17.72
CA PRO A 109 -1.36 0.89 17.95
C PRO A 109 -2.02 0.02 16.88
N GLN A 110 -1.27 -0.94 16.33
CA GLN A 110 -1.73 -1.80 15.23
C GLN A 110 -2.14 -3.20 15.71
N ARG A 111 -2.01 -3.48 17.00
CA ARG A 111 -2.34 -4.76 17.63
C ARG A 111 -2.76 -4.55 19.08
N PRO A 112 -3.48 -5.49 19.68
CA PRO A 112 -3.72 -5.49 21.12
C PRO A 112 -2.44 -5.83 21.90
N GLY A 113 -2.45 -5.53 23.21
CA GLY A 113 -1.39 -5.85 24.15
C GLY A 113 -0.71 -4.62 24.74
N GLU A 114 0.38 -4.86 25.46
CA GLU A 114 1.18 -3.80 26.07
C GLU A 114 2.12 -3.16 25.07
N PHE A 115 2.20 -1.84 25.13
CA PHE A 115 3.18 -1.03 24.43
C PHE A 115 4.05 -0.27 25.43
N ARG A 116 5.34 -0.21 25.11
CA ARG A 116 6.30 0.57 25.87
C ARG A 116 7.08 1.44 24.91
N ILE A 117 6.90 2.75 25.04
CA ILE A 117 7.67 3.74 24.30
C ILE A 117 8.92 4.02 25.14
N PRO A 118 10.14 3.78 24.64
CA PRO A 118 11.36 4.09 25.34
C PRO A 118 11.50 5.61 25.53
N ALA A 119 12.47 6.01 26.35
CA ALA A 119 12.80 7.41 26.55
C ALA A 119 13.08 8.11 25.20
N VAL A 120 12.42 9.24 24.99
CA VAL A 120 12.53 10.06 23.76
C VAL A 120 13.65 11.07 23.94
N THR A 121 14.56 11.14 22.97
CA THR A 121 15.67 12.08 23.00
C THR A 121 15.19 13.48 22.60
N LEU A 122 15.54 14.47 23.40
CA LEU A 122 15.19 15.89 23.26
C LEU A 122 16.47 16.72 23.13
N GLY A 123 16.64 17.44 22.04
CA GLY A 123 17.68 18.47 21.91
C GLY A 123 17.15 19.79 22.43
N LEU A 124 17.76 20.28 23.52
CA LEU A 124 17.30 21.44 24.26
C LEU A 124 18.27 22.62 24.13
N LYS A 125 17.71 23.84 24.13
CA LYS A 125 18.44 25.09 24.18
C LYS A 125 17.77 26.00 25.24
N VAL A 126 18.39 26.08 26.41
CA VAL A 126 17.84 26.81 27.55
C VAL A 126 18.84 27.76 28.16
N ASN A 127 18.35 28.80 28.83
CA ASN A 127 19.18 29.65 29.65
C ASN A 127 19.36 29.02 31.03
N GLY A 128 20.61 28.79 31.45
CA GLY A 128 20.98 28.21 32.75
C GLY A 128 21.11 29.25 33.86
N GLY A 129 20.77 30.53 33.64
CA GLY A 129 21.02 31.60 34.59
C GLY A 129 22.52 31.97 34.63
N GLU A 130 23.17 31.79 35.74
CA GLU A 130 24.61 32.02 35.90
C GLU A 130 25.47 31.12 35.01
N LEU A 131 24.95 29.96 34.60
CA LEU A 131 25.61 29.05 33.70
C LEU A 131 25.55 29.48 32.22
N GLY A 132 24.86 30.60 31.92
CA GLY A 132 24.69 31.08 30.56
C GLY A 132 23.74 30.26 29.72
N ASN A 133 23.92 30.28 28.40
CA ASN A 133 23.12 29.49 27.47
C ASN A 133 23.68 28.06 27.36
N ILE A 134 22.80 27.06 27.59
CA ILE A 134 23.13 25.66 27.58
C ILE A 134 22.44 25.00 26.38
N GLU A 135 23.19 24.26 25.60
CA GLU A 135 22.67 23.37 24.54
C GLU A 135 23.12 21.95 24.81
N GLY A 136 22.19 20.99 24.73
CA GLY A 136 22.48 19.60 24.98
C GLY A 136 21.28 18.69 24.71
N GLU A 137 21.48 17.39 24.95
CA GLU A 137 20.43 16.39 24.85
C GLU A 137 19.98 15.92 26.24
N ALA A 138 18.69 15.73 26.38
CA ALA A 138 18.06 15.09 27.54
C ALA A 138 17.04 14.06 27.06
N THR A 139 16.52 13.24 27.95
CA THR A 139 15.54 12.22 27.63
C THR A 139 14.25 12.39 28.41
N SER A 140 13.12 12.08 27.77
CA SER A 140 11.84 12.01 28.48
C SER A 140 11.74 10.74 29.35
N PRO A 141 10.85 10.70 30.35
CA PRO A 141 10.43 9.44 30.94
C PRO A 141 9.87 8.48 29.88
N PRO A 142 10.08 7.15 30.01
CA PRO A 142 9.42 6.17 29.17
C PRO A 142 7.92 6.16 29.44
N LEU A 143 7.12 5.84 28.43
CA LEU A 143 5.68 5.75 28.54
C LEU A 143 5.20 4.32 28.26
N ALA A 144 4.31 3.79 29.10
CA ALA A 144 3.68 2.49 28.89
C ALA A 144 2.15 2.64 28.87
N PHE A 145 1.49 1.86 28.00
CA PHE A 145 0.04 1.80 27.92
C PHE A 145 -0.42 0.45 27.37
N THR A 146 -1.69 0.12 27.59
CA THR A 146 -2.31 -1.13 27.16
C THR A 146 -3.37 -0.87 26.11
N VAL A 147 -3.47 -1.76 25.14
CA VAL A 147 -4.47 -1.77 24.07
C VAL A 147 -5.28 -3.05 24.19
N SER A 148 -6.58 -2.93 24.35
CA SER A 148 -7.51 -4.05 24.46
C SER A 148 -8.14 -4.39 23.10
N LEU A 149 -8.61 -5.63 22.96
CA LEU A 149 -9.42 -6.05 21.82
C LEU A 149 -10.80 -6.43 22.34
N PRO A 150 -11.81 -5.56 22.18
CA PRO A 150 -13.18 -5.88 22.56
C PRO A 150 -13.69 -7.11 21.79
N PRO A 151 -14.54 -7.96 22.40
CA PRO A 151 -15.06 -9.17 21.74
C PRO A 151 -15.78 -8.90 20.42
N ALA A 152 -16.39 -7.73 20.27
CA ALA A 152 -17.03 -7.32 19.02
C ALA A 152 -16.05 -7.19 17.85
N LEU A 153 -14.77 -6.87 18.13
CA LEU A 153 -13.73 -6.73 17.10
C LEU A 153 -13.03 -8.06 16.77
N GLU A 154 -13.15 -9.07 17.61
CA GLU A 154 -12.51 -10.38 17.39
C GLU A 154 -13.01 -11.08 16.10
N GLN A 155 -14.25 -10.79 15.69
CA GLN A 155 -14.88 -11.37 14.50
C GLN A 155 -14.71 -10.51 13.24
N ALA A 156 -14.21 -9.28 13.37
CA ALA A 156 -13.98 -8.37 12.25
C ALA A 156 -12.57 -8.55 11.70
N GLU A 157 -12.43 -8.86 10.40
CA GLU A 157 -11.12 -8.99 9.75
C GLU A 157 -10.35 -7.66 9.74
N SER A 158 -11.06 -6.56 9.58
CA SER A 158 -10.49 -5.21 9.58
C SER A 158 -11.54 -4.18 9.99
N TRP A 159 -11.11 -3.09 10.58
CA TRP A 159 -11.98 -1.98 10.96
C TRP A 159 -11.23 -0.65 10.95
N VAL A 160 -11.97 0.45 10.93
CA VAL A 160 -11.47 1.80 11.16
C VAL A 160 -11.90 2.23 12.56
N ALA A 161 -10.97 2.56 13.45
CA ALA A 161 -11.28 3.09 14.77
C ALA A 161 -11.31 4.62 14.72
N SER A 162 -12.50 5.21 14.82
CA SER A 162 -12.71 6.65 14.60
C SER A 162 -13.95 7.16 15.36
N PRO A 163 -13.96 8.40 15.83
CA PRO A 163 -15.18 9.01 16.35
C PRO A 163 -16.22 9.38 15.27
N ASP A 164 -15.82 9.52 14.00
CA ASP A 164 -16.73 9.73 12.85
C ASP A 164 -16.11 9.13 11.60
N TYR A 165 -16.78 8.14 11.03
CA TYR A 165 -16.37 7.46 9.81
C TYR A 165 -17.45 7.47 8.76
N ARG A 166 -17.09 7.85 7.55
CA ARG A 166 -18.00 7.91 6.42
C ARG A 166 -17.38 7.29 5.20
N VAL A 167 -18.16 6.49 4.50
CA VAL A 167 -17.82 5.97 3.18
C VAL A 167 -18.94 6.25 2.22
N THR A 168 -18.61 6.69 1.00
CA THR A 168 -19.55 7.00 -0.07
C THR A 168 -19.03 6.49 -1.39
N GLN A 169 -19.93 6.19 -2.32
CA GLN A 169 -19.58 5.89 -3.70
C GLN A 169 -20.34 6.76 -4.67
N ALA A 170 -19.73 7.04 -5.80
CA ALA A 170 -20.33 7.72 -6.93
C ALA A 170 -19.93 7.03 -8.23
N VAL A 171 -20.82 7.06 -9.22
CA VAL A 171 -20.57 6.54 -10.56
C VAL A 171 -20.67 7.70 -11.55
N SER A 172 -19.75 7.78 -12.49
CA SER A 172 -19.63 8.93 -13.40
C SER A 172 -20.76 9.05 -14.41
N ARG A 173 -21.46 7.94 -14.72
CA ARG A 173 -22.59 7.89 -15.67
C ARG A 173 -23.56 6.76 -15.35
N ASP A 174 -24.72 6.78 -16.00
CA ASP A 174 -25.70 5.68 -15.93
C ASP A 174 -25.10 4.39 -16.49
N THR A 175 -25.05 3.35 -15.68
CA THR A 175 -24.51 2.02 -16.02
C THR A 175 -25.57 1.09 -16.64
N GLY A 176 -26.83 1.53 -16.73
CA GLY A 176 -27.92 0.75 -17.30
C GLY A 176 -28.04 0.82 -18.86
N LYS A 177 -27.14 1.54 -19.55
CA LYS A 177 -27.23 1.79 -20.99
C LYS A 177 -25.88 1.89 -21.67
N LEU A 178 -24.96 1.00 -21.33
CA LEU A 178 -23.62 0.98 -21.92
C LEU A 178 -23.59 0.15 -23.20
N GLN A 179 -22.61 0.44 -24.05
CA GLN A 179 -22.26 -0.36 -25.24
C GLN A 179 -20.80 -0.89 -25.08
N PRO A 180 -20.42 -1.97 -25.78
CA PRO A 180 -19.03 -2.39 -25.83
C PRO A 180 -18.11 -1.24 -26.28
N GLY A 181 -17.04 -1.00 -25.53
CA GLY A 181 -16.14 0.15 -25.68
C GLY A 181 -16.47 1.35 -24.79
N ASP A 182 -17.65 1.41 -24.18
CA ASP A 182 -17.97 2.45 -23.21
C ASP A 182 -17.19 2.28 -21.92
N ALA A 183 -16.88 3.43 -21.30
CA ALA A 183 -16.21 3.45 -19.99
C ALA A 183 -17.04 4.23 -18.97
N PHE A 184 -16.92 3.84 -17.69
CA PHE A 184 -17.44 4.58 -16.56
C PHE A 184 -16.46 4.52 -15.40
N GLU A 185 -16.57 5.46 -14.46
CA GLU A 185 -15.74 5.50 -13.26
C GLU A 185 -16.58 5.22 -12.02
N ARG A 186 -16.07 4.38 -11.14
CA ARG A 186 -16.53 4.22 -9.76
C ARG A 186 -15.57 4.94 -8.85
N ARG A 187 -16.04 5.94 -8.14
CA ARG A 187 -15.29 6.69 -7.15
C ARG A 187 -15.77 6.33 -5.77
N ILE A 188 -14.85 5.87 -4.92
CA ILE A 188 -15.13 5.53 -3.53
C ILE A 188 -14.33 6.49 -2.66
N SER A 189 -15.02 7.15 -1.73
CA SER A 189 -14.45 8.16 -0.86
C SER A 189 -14.63 7.75 0.60
N PHE A 190 -13.53 7.65 1.32
CA PHE A 190 -13.45 7.42 2.75
C PHE A 190 -13.08 8.72 3.46
N THR A 191 -13.71 8.97 4.58
CA THR A 191 -13.38 10.10 5.47
C THR A 191 -13.49 9.62 6.91
N ALA A 192 -12.46 9.86 7.71
CA ALA A 192 -12.47 9.52 9.12
C ALA A 192 -11.82 10.62 9.97
N GLU A 193 -12.44 10.90 11.10
CA GLU A 193 -11.86 11.76 12.13
C GLU A 193 -10.81 10.97 12.91
N ASP A 194 -9.69 11.61 13.25
CA ASP A 194 -8.62 11.04 14.06
C ASP A 194 -7.92 9.82 13.44
N VAL A 195 -8.02 9.65 12.13
CA VAL A 195 -7.35 8.59 11.37
C VAL A 195 -6.57 9.21 10.22
N PRO A 196 -5.27 8.94 10.08
CA PRO A 196 -4.49 9.36 8.92
C PRO A 196 -5.00 8.72 7.64
N ALA A 197 -4.99 9.47 6.54
CA ALA A 197 -5.49 8.99 5.25
C ALA A 197 -4.83 7.69 4.78
N MET A 198 -3.56 7.46 5.13
CA MET A 198 -2.80 6.26 4.80
C MET A 198 -3.30 5.00 5.53
N MET A 199 -4.06 5.16 6.63
CA MET A 199 -4.63 4.06 7.42
C MET A 199 -6.07 3.74 7.03
N LEU A 200 -6.68 4.51 6.12
CA LEU A 200 -8.01 4.24 5.59
C LEU A 200 -8.00 3.03 4.65
N PRO A 201 -9.11 2.26 4.59
CA PRO A 201 -9.20 1.04 3.80
C PRO A 201 -8.88 1.25 2.33
N GLU A 202 -8.36 0.20 1.71
CA GLU A 202 -8.20 0.08 0.28
C GLU A 202 -9.26 -0.84 -0.29
N VAL A 203 -9.82 -0.45 -1.44
CA VAL A 203 -10.75 -1.30 -2.17
C VAL A 203 -9.96 -2.16 -3.14
N ALA A 204 -10.06 -3.47 -2.96
CA ALA A 204 -9.44 -4.42 -3.87
C ALA A 204 -10.05 -4.34 -5.26
N GLU A 205 -9.24 -4.59 -6.28
CA GLU A 205 -9.70 -4.70 -7.65
C GLU A 205 -10.63 -5.90 -7.81
N ILE A 206 -11.84 -5.65 -8.35
CA ILE A 206 -12.78 -6.69 -8.70
C ILE A 206 -12.59 -7.03 -10.16
N LYS A 207 -12.04 -8.21 -10.45
CA LYS A 207 -11.86 -8.72 -11.80
C LYS A 207 -13.15 -9.42 -12.24
N GLN A 208 -13.65 -9.05 -13.41
CA GLN A 208 -14.83 -9.64 -14.01
C GLN A 208 -14.62 -9.75 -15.52
N ASP A 209 -14.82 -10.95 -16.07
CA ASP A 209 -14.65 -11.19 -17.49
C ASP A 209 -15.63 -10.33 -18.29
N GLY A 210 -15.14 -9.61 -19.32
CA GLY A 210 -15.92 -8.70 -20.14
C GLY A 210 -16.08 -7.28 -19.57
N LEU A 211 -15.55 -7.01 -18.37
CA LEU A 211 -15.49 -5.68 -17.76
C LEU A 211 -14.08 -5.41 -17.24
N ALA A 212 -13.26 -4.77 -18.03
CA ALA A 212 -11.88 -4.45 -17.65
C ALA A 212 -11.85 -3.33 -16.61
N ALA A 213 -11.07 -3.50 -15.55
CA ALA A 213 -10.91 -2.53 -14.46
C ALA A 213 -9.51 -1.91 -14.47
N TYR A 214 -9.46 -0.58 -14.33
CA TYR A 214 -8.22 0.20 -14.30
C TYR A 214 -8.22 1.10 -13.06
N PRO A 215 -7.62 0.65 -11.93
CA PRO A 215 -7.54 1.46 -10.73
C PRO A 215 -6.55 2.61 -10.92
N ALA A 216 -6.98 3.81 -10.58
CA ALA A 216 -6.08 4.97 -10.49
C ALA A 216 -5.38 4.99 -9.12
N PRO A 217 -4.20 5.61 -9.01
CA PRO A 217 -3.56 5.84 -7.73
C PRO A 217 -4.50 6.58 -6.76
N PRO A 218 -4.61 6.15 -5.49
CA PRO A 218 -5.49 6.79 -4.52
C PRO A 218 -5.03 8.21 -4.19
N VAL A 219 -5.99 9.11 -4.00
CA VAL A 219 -5.72 10.47 -3.51
C VAL A 219 -5.88 10.48 -1.99
N LEU A 220 -4.80 10.74 -1.28
CA LEU A 220 -4.74 10.81 0.18
C LEU A 220 -4.62 12.26 0.64
N LYS A 221 -5.47 12.68 1.58
CA LYS A 221 -5.43 14.04 2.16
C LYS A 221 -5.61 13.95 3.66
N ASN A 222 -4.75 14.65 4.39
CA ASN A 222 -4.90 14.89 5.82
C ASN A 222 -5.18 16.38 6.02
N SER A 223 -6.15 16.70 6.85
CA SER A 223 -6.47 18.06 7.27
C SER A 223 -6.50 18.13 8.78
N ASN A 224 -5.96 19.22 9.33
CA ASN A 224 -6.05 19.51 10.76
C ASN A 224 -6.66 20.91 10.91
N ASN A 225 -7.79 20.98 11.58
CA ASN A 225 -8.46 22.24 11.84
C ASN A 225 -8.84 22.34 13.33
N ARG A 226 -8.17 23.23 14.05
CA ARG A 226 -8.39 23.49 15.48
C ARG A 226 -8.30 22.22 16.34
N GLY A 227 -7.32 21.35 16.08
CA GLY A 227 -7.11 20.10 16.80
C GLY A 227 -7.97 18.94 16.34
N ARG A 228 -8.89 19.14 15.40
CA ARG A 228 -9.65 18.09 14.73
C ARG A 228 -8.89 17.63 13.50
N SER A 229 -8.36 16.43 13.55
CA SER A 229 -7.66 15.79 12.44
C SER A 229 -8.63 14.95 11.62
N VAL A 230 -8.62 15.08 10.30
CA VAL A 230 -9.46 14.30 9.39
C VAL A 230 -8.61 13.79 8.25
N GLY A 231 -8.57 12.47 8.11
CA GLY A 231 -8.02 11.81 6.94
C GLY A 231 -9.10 11.52 5.90
N SER A 232 -8.76 11.66 4.64
CA SER A 232 -9.60 11.23 3.52
C SER A 232 -8.79 10.45 2.48
N ARG A 233 -9.40 9.39 1.97
CA ARG A 233 -8.88 8.57 0.87
C ARG A 233 -9.93 8.51 -0.22
N GLU A 234 -9.57 8.87 -1.44
CA GLU A 234 -10.41 8.73 -2.61
C GLU A 234 -9.75 7.75 -3.57
N GLN A 235 -10.49 6.71 -3.96
CA GLN A 235 -10.07 5.71 -4.91
C GLN A 235 -11.01 5.73 -6.10
N THR A 236 -10.45 5.94 -7.30
CA THR A 236 -11.19 5.90 -8.57
C THR A 236 -10.79 4.67 -9.34
N ILE A 237 -11.77 3.92 -9.82
CA ILE A 237 -11.59 2.76 -10.69
C ILE A 237 -12.35 3.02 -11.97
N SER A 238 -11.64 3.05 -13.09
CA SER A 238 -12.23 3.15 -14.43
C SER A 238 -12.55 1.76 -14.94
N TYR A 239 -13.79 1.53 -15.32
CA TYR A 239 -14.25 0.28 -15.92
C TYR A 239 -14.53 0.50 -17.41
N VAL A 240 -14.07 -0.44 -18.25
CA VAL A 240 -14.34 -0.47 -19.67
C VAL A 240 -15.16 -1.70 -20.00
N ALA A 241 -16.33 -1.51 -20.61
CA ALA A 241 -17.18 -2.60 -21.07
C ALA A 241 -16.57 -3.21 -22.34
N GLU A 242 -16.01 -4.41 -22.26
CA GLU A 242 -15.40 -5.10 -23.41
C GLU A 242 -16.42 -5.96 -24.15
N GLN A 243 -17.40 -6.51 -23.46
CA GLN A 243 -18.39 -7.41 -24.02
C GLN A 243 -19.82 -7.02 -23.57
N ALA A 244 -20.79 -7.36 -24.40
CA ALA A 244 -22.20 -7.24 -24.05
C ALA A 244 -22.55 -8.22 -22.92
N GLY A 245 -23.37 -7.78 -21.97
CA GLY A 245 -23.77 -8.62 -20.83
C GLY A 245 -24.32 -7.83 -19.67
N ASN A 246 -24.71 -8.59 -18.64
CA ASN A 246 -25.10 -8.05 -17.34
C ASN A 246 -24.00 -8.33 -16.35
N TYR A 247 -23.47 -7.29 -15.74
CA TYR A 247 -22.40 -7.38 -14.76
C TYR A 247 -22.87 -6.79 -13.43
N VAL A 248 -22.32 -7.29 -12.33
CA VAL A 248 -22.64 -6.76 -11.00
C VAL A 248 -21.32 -6.51 -10.27
N LEU A 249 -21.04 -5.25 -9.97
CA LEU A 249 -20.00 -4.90 -9.02
C LEU A 249 -20.59 -5.09 -7.63
N PRO A 250 -20.05 -6.02 -6.80
CA PRO A 250 -20.67 -6.39 -5.54
C PRO A 250 -20.73 -5.23 -4.55
N ALA A 251 -21.64 -5.34 -3.59
CA ALA A 251 -21.66 -4.49 -2.41
C ALA A 251 -20.34 -4.61 -1.64
N LEU A 252 -19.94 -3.52 -0.98
CA LEU A 252 -18.73 -3.48 -0.17
C LEU A 252 -19.09 -3.09 1.26
N ASP A 253 -18.61 -3.89 2.21
CA ASP A 253 -18.86 -3.70 3.62
C ASP A 253 -17.59 -3.27 4.34
N PHE A 254 -17.72 -2.23 5.20
CA PHE A 254 -16.63 -1.67 5.96
C PHE A 254 -17.02 -1.61 7.44
N PHE A 255 -16.28 -2.27 8.29
CA PHE A 255 -16.46 -2.20 9.72
C PHE A 255 -15.81 -0.94 10.28
N TRP A 256 -16.51 -0.35 11.23
CA TRP A 256 -16.11 0.85 11.92
C TRP A 256 -16.34 0.72 13.43
N TRP A 257 -15.27 0.86 14.19
CA TRP A 257 -15.33 1.00 15.63
C TRP A 257 -15.55 2.48 15.98
N ASP A 258 -16.75 2.79 16.45
CA ASP A 258 -17.06 4.12 16.94
C ASP A 258 -16.42 4.30 18.32
N THR A 259 -15.38 5.14 18.39
CA THR A 259 -14.61 5.36 19.61
C THR A 259 -15.32 6.23 20.64
N ARG A 260 -16.46 6.86 20.30
CA ARG A 260 -17.30 7.62 21.24
C ARG A 260 -18.35 6.73 21.93
N GLU A 261 -18.93 5.82 21.15
CA GLU A 261 -19.97 4.91 21.63
C GLU A 261 -19.42 3.53 22.01
N GLU A 262 -18.15 3.28 21.73
CA GLU A 262 -17.47 1.99 21.95
C GLU A 262 -18.22 0.81 21.35
N THR A 263 -18.71 1.00 20.12
CA THR A 263 -19.52 0.00 19.42
C THR A 263 -18.98 -0.25 17.99
N LEU A 264 -19.12 -1.49 17.56
CA LEU A 264 -18.81 -1.88 16.17
C LEU A 264 -20.02 -1.56 15.28
N LYS A 265 -19.80 -0.80 14.25
CA LYS A 265 -20.79 -0.40 13.24
C LYS A 265 -20.38 -0.86 11.85
N LEU A 266 -21.36 -1.06 10.97
CA LEU A 266 -21.17 -1.42 9.58
C LEU A 266 -21.52 -0.26 8.66
N ARG A 267 -20.72 -0.03 7.63
CA ARG A 267 -20.99 0.87 6.52
C ARG A 267 -20.95 0.08 5.23
N SER A 268 -22.11 -0.03 4.56
CA SER A 268 -22.24 -0.77 3.31
C SER A 268 -22.38 0.18 2.13
N LEU A 269 -21.65 -0.07 1.07
CA LEU A 269 -21.87 0.53 -0.23
C LEU A 269 -22.70 -0.45 -1.08
N PRO A 270 -23.82 -0.01 -1.69
CA PRO A 270 -24.64 -0.90 -2.49
C PRO A 270 -23.90 -1.42 -3.72
N ALA A 271 -24.32 -2.59 -4.19
CA ALA A 271 -23.89 -3.14 -5.46
C ALA A 271 -24.25 -2.21 -6.63
N ILE A 272 -23.48 -2.27 -7.70
CA ILE A 272 -23.74 -1.52 -8.94
C ILE A 272 -24.05 -2.53 -10.04
N GLU A 273 -25.24 -2.46 -10.61
CA GLU A 273 -25.63 -3.20 -11.79
C GLU A 273 -25.12 -2.48 -13.04
N VAL A 274 -24.50 -3.22 -13.95
CA VAL A 274 -23.95 -2.71 -15.20
C VAL A 274 -24.56 -3.50 -16.34
N PHE A 275 -25.34 -2.83 -17.17
CA PHE A 275 -25.92 -3.42 -18.37
C PHE A 275 -25.21 -2.90 -19.61
N VAL A 276 -24.61 -3.81 -20.37
CA VAL A 276 -23.93 -3.52 -21.64
C VAL A 276 -24.75 -4.11 -22.78
N ALA A 277 -25.39 -3.23 -23.57
CA ALA A 277 -26.22 -3.62 -24.71
C ALA A 277 -25.36 -4.18 -25.85
N GLY A 278 -25.87 -5.17 -26.57
CA GLY A 278 -25.24 -5.78 -27.72
C GLY A 278 -25.68 -7.23 -27.90
N GLU A 279 -25.35 -7.83 -29.00
CA GLU A 279 -25.50 -9.27 -29.17
C GLU A 279 -24.53 -9.97 -28.22
N LEU A 280 -25.03 -10.82 -27.33
CA LEU A 280 -24.19 -11.69 -26.51
C LEU A 280 -23.33 -12.52 -27.48
N ILE A 281 -22.08 -12.19 -27.59
CA ILE A 281 -21.13 -13.06 -28.27
C ILE A 281 -21.01 -14.29 -27.36
N GLU A 282 -21.84 -15.32 -27.64
CA GLU A 282 -21.60 -16.62 -27.02
C GLU A 282 -20.12 -16.95 -27.22
N PRO A 283 -19.38 -17.30 -26.19
CA PRO A 283 -17.99 -17.69 -26.37
C PRO A 283 -17.96 -18.79 -27.42
N ALA A 284 -17.26 -18.54 -28.51
CA ALA A 284 -17.05 -19.50 -29.60
C ALA A 284 -16.21 -20.69 -29.11
N GLY A 285 -16.70 -21.38 -28.12
CA GLY A 285 -16.04 -22.44 -27.35
C GLY A 285 -16.83 -23.71 -27.19
N GLY A 286 -17.81 -23.91 -28.06
CA GLY A 286 -18.29 -25.27 -28.33
C GLY A 286 -17.72 -25.70 -29.68
N ALA A 287 -16.67 -26.52 -29.69
CA ALA A 287 -16.32 -27.27 -30.89
C ALA A 287 -17.63 -27.97 -31.33
N ARG A 288 -18.27 -27.42 -32.39
CA ARG A 288 -19.45 -28.08 -32.99
C ARG A 288 -18.99 -29.51 -33.25
N PRO A 289 -19.62 -30.54 -32.66
CA PRO A 289 -19.21 -31.90 -32.94
C PRO A 289 -19.32 -32.06 -34.45
N LEU A 290 -18.20 -32.36 -35.12
CA LEU A 290 -18.20 -32.63 -36.55
C LEU A 290 -19.34 -33.60 -36.79
N PRO A 291 -20.34 -33.25 -37.67
CA PRO A 291 -21.48 -34.08 -37.82
C PRO A 291 -20.95 -35.45 -38.23
N TRP A 292 -21.30 -36.50 -37.46
CA TRP A 292 -20.83 -37.87 -37.64
C TRP A 292 -20.94 -38.37 -39.09
N ARG A 293 -21.84 -37.76 -39.88
CA ARG A 293 -21.99 -37.93 -41.29
C ARG A 293 -20.72 -37.58 -42.09
N ILE A 294 -19.97 -36.55 -41.73
CA ILE A 294 -18.72 -36.20 -42.40
C ILE A 294 -17.62 -37.22 -42.06
N LEU A 295 -17.59 -37.74 -40.83
CA LEU A 295 -16.66 -38.81 -40.41
C LEU A 295 -16.98 -40.11 -41.11
N VAL A 296 -18.25 -40.44 -41.27
CA VAL A 296 -18.68 -41.64 -42.00
C VAL A 296 -18.41 -41.52 -43.52
N CYS A 297 -18.68 -40.36 -44.12
CA CYS A 297 -18.35 -40.13 -45.53
C CYS A 297 -16.85 -40.17 -45.80
N SER A 298 -16.03 -39.62 -44.94
CA SER A 298 -14.57 -39.67 -45.05
C SER A 298 -14.01 -41.07 -44.87
N ALA A 299 -14.57 -41.88 -43.93
CA ALA A 299 -14.20 -43.26 -43.75
C ALA A 299 -14.59 -44.12 -44.95
N LEU A 300 -15.80 -43.93 -45.54
CA LEU A 300 -16.24 -44.63 -46.76
C LEU A 300 -15.40 -44.25 -47.95
N ALA A 301 -15.01 -42.99 -48.13
CA ALA A 301 -14.11 -42.53 -49.19
C ALA A 301 -12.72 -43.18 -49.06
N LEU A 302 -12.17 -43.28 -47.86
CA LEU A 302 -10.89 -43.94 -47.58
C LEU A 302 -10.97 -45.43 -47.88
N LEU A 303 -12.08 -46.12 -47.52
CA LEU A 303 -12.31 -47.50 -47.84
C LEU A 303 -12.46 -47.75 -49.35
N ALA A 304 -13.14 -46.85 -50.09
CA ALA A 304 -13.25 -46.91 -51.54
C ALA A 304 -11.90 -46.73 -52.23
N VAL A 305 -11.06 -45.82 -51.75
CA VAL A 305 -9.69 -45.61 -52.27
C VAL A 305 -8.82 -46.85 -51.95
N ALA A 306 -8.93 -47.41 -50.76
CA ALA A 306 -8.18 -48.63 -50.42
C ALA A 306 -8.63 -49.84 -51.19
N ALA A 307 -9.94 -50.02 -51.41
CA ALA A 307 -10.49 -51.09 -52.26
C ALA A 307 -10.10 -50.92 -53.73
N GLY A 308 -10.21 -49.70 -54.25
CA GLY A 308 -9.76 -49.39 -55.64
C GLY A 308 -8.26 -49.59 -55.81
N GLY A 309 -7.45 -49.21 -54.87
CA GLY A 309 -6.00 -49.44 -54.87
C GLY A 309 -5.63 -50.93 -54.79
N SER A 310 -6.36 -51.72 -53.99
CA SER A 310 -6.14 -53.18 -53.88
C SER A 310 -6.54 -53.90 -55.15
N LEU A 311 -7.66 -53.51 -55.80
CA LEU A 311 -8.07 -54.04 -57.11
C LEU A 311 -7.07 -53.74 -58.20
N LEU A 312 -6.59 -52.52 -58.27
CA LEU A 312 -5.56 -52.08 -59.23
C LEU A 312 -4.24 -52.83 -59.01
N TRP A 313 -3.89 -53.11 -57.76
CA TRP A 313 -2.71 -53.94 -57.42
C TRP A 313 -2.87 -55.40 -57.82
N ARG A 314 -4.06 -55.97 -57.69
CA ARG A 314 -4.37 -57.37 -57.98
C ARG A 314 -4.44 -57.64 -59.52
N TYR A 315 -4.87 -56.68 -60.34
CA TYR A 315 -5.01 -56.83 -61.79
C TYR A 315 -3.81 -56.35 -62.61
N ARG A 316 -2.74 -55.83 -62.01
CA ARG A 316 -1.46 -55.45 -62.64
C ARG A 316 -1.55 -54.94 -64.10
N PRO A 317 -2.02 -53.71 -64.39
CA PRO A 317 -1.75 -53.07 -65.69
C PRO A 317 -0.60 -52.05 -65.61
N TRP A 318 0.41 -52.30 -64.73
CA TRP A 318 1.47 -51.34 -64.41
C TRP A 318 2.45 -51.02 -65.53
N ARG A 319 2.29 -51.65 -66.67
CA ARG A 319 3.22 -51.41 -67.80
C ARG A 319 2.83 -50.29 -68.77
N ARG A 320 1.69 -49.59 -68.60
CA ARG A 320 1.23 -48.56 -69.52
C ARG A 320 0.93 -47.18 -68.86
N LEU A 321 1.15 -47.00 -67.54
CA LEU A 321 0.75 -45.75 -66.88
C LEU A 321 1.88 -44.72 -66.69
N SER A 322 3.11 -45.00 -67.10
CA SER A 322 4.23 -44.06 -66.96
C SER A 322 4.14 -42.84 -67.92
N PHE A 323 3.19 -42.81 -68.87
CA PHE A 323 3.03 -41.71 -69.76
C PHE A 323 2.11 -40.60 -69.27
N LEU A 324 1.25 -40.86 -68.20
CA LEU A 324 0.25 -39.93 -67.71
C LEU A 324 0.74 -39.11 -66.50
N LEU A 325 1.87 -39.45 -65.85
CA LEU A 325 2.38 -38.77 -64.62
C LEU A 325 3.37 -37.64 -64.94
N ARG A 326 3.81 -37.44 -66.23
CA ARG A 326 4.71 -36.34 -66.55
C ARG A 326 4.11 -34.93 -66.41
N PRO A 327 2.83 -34.62 -66.63
CA PRO A 327 2.33 -33.26 -66.43
C PRO A 327 2.08 -32.88 -64.95
N LEU A 328 1.95 -33.84 -64.01
CA LEU A 328 1.71 -33.50 -62.59
C LEU A 328 2.97 -32.97 -61.88
N GLN A 329 4.15 -33.41 -62.29
CA GLN A 329 5.40 -32.94 -61.67
C GLN A 329 5.71 -31.48 -62.01
N SER A 330 5.35 -31.02 -63.23
CA SER A 330 5.52 -29.61 -63.60
C SER A 330 4.54 -28.68 -62.89
N TRP A 331 3.33 -29.15 -62.59
CA TRP A 331 2.30 -28.40 -61.86
C TRP A 331 2.63 -28.25 -60.37
N TRP A 332 3.21 -29.28 -59.75
CA TRP A 332 3.66 -29.26 -58.38
C TRP A 332 4.85 -28.30 -58.17
N GLN A 333 5.77 -28.25 -59.11
CA GLN A 333 6.92 -27.30 -59.07
C GLN A 333 6.46 -25.85 -59.27
N TRP A 334 5.43 -25.60 -60.07
CA TRP A 334 4.83 -24.30 -60.27
C TRP A 334 4.10 -23.81 -59.01
N LEU A 335 3.38 -24.68 -58.30
CA LEU A 335 2.73 -24.37 -57.01
C LEU A 335 3.74 -24.05 -55.88
N LEU A 336 4.87 -24.72 -55.85
CA LEU A 336 5.95 -24.43 -54.87
C LEU A 336 6.68 -23.10 -55.18
N ALA A 337 6.74 -22.68 -56.42
CA ALA A 337 7.31 -21.39 -56.80
C ALA A 337 6.44 -20.21 -56.37
N LEU A 338 5.12 -20.37 -56.27
CA LEU A 338 4.17 -19.34 -55.81
C LEU A 338 4.22 -19.09 -54.31
N ARG A 339 4.83 -19.98 -53.51
CA ARG A 339 4.91 -19.87 -52.03
C ARG A 339 6.16 -19.17 -51.51
N ARG A 340 7.06 -18.70 -52.35
CA ARG A 340 8.25 -17.96 -51.91
C ARG A 340 8.05 -16.46 -52.15
N PRO A 341 7.75 -15.66 -51.08
CA PRO A 341 7.80 -14.21 -51.24
C PRO A 341 9.26 -13.81 -51.51
N ALA A 342 9.48 -13.04 -52.58
CA ALA A 342 10.78 -12.45 -52.86
C ALA A 342 11.11 -11.43 -51.75
N LEU A 343 12.11 -11.71 -50.96
CA LEU A 343 12.63 -10.75 -49.99
C LEU A 343 13.38 -9.63 -50.72
N PRO A 344 13.18 -8.37 -50.35
CA PRO A 344 13.92 -7.25 -50.92
C PRO A 344 15.42 -7.36 -50.60
N ARG A 345 16.26 -7.10 -51.61
CA ARG A 345 17.72 -7.28 -51.54
C ARG A 345 18.49 -6.24 -50.70
N ARG A 346 17.83 -5.29 -50.04
CA ARG A 346 18.49 -4.30 -49.18
C ARG A 346 17.65 -3.99 -47.96
N LEU A 347 18.19 -4.30 -46.79
CA LEU A 347 17.62 -4.06 -45.45
C LEU A 347 18.25 -2.83 -44.77
N ASN A 348 18.88 -1.89 -45.48
CA ASN A 348 19.39 -0.69 -44.82
C ASN A 348 19.35 0.51 -45.81
N PRO A 349 18.64 1.60 -45.52
CA PRO A 349 18.81 2.86 -46.23
C PRO A 349 20.13 3.51 -45.80
N ASP A 350 20.90 3.97 -46.76
CA ASP A 350 22.20 4.59 -46.67
C ASP A 350 22.24 5.71 -45.61
N SER A 351 23.12 5.54 -44.64
CA SER A 351 23.69 6.62 -43.85
C SER A 351 24.83 7.24 -44.69
N SER A 352 24.54 8.27 -45.44
CA SER A 352 25.58 9.13 -45.99
C SER A 352 25.01 10.50 -46.32
N ALA A 353 25.48 11.44 -45.52
CA ALA A 353 25.91 12.80 -45.85
C ALA A 353 25.87 13.57 -44.50
N GLY A 354 26.91 13.95 -43.87
CA GLY A 354 28.22 14.49 -44.25
C GLY A 354 28.13 15.87 -44.89
N ASP A 355 28.13 16.87 -44.15
CA ASP A 355 28.90 18.12 -44.13
C ASP A 355 28.23 19.09 -43.15
#